data_67e2cfce0ad80011415639cc2e4f44f7
#
_entry.id   67e2cfce0ad80011415639cc2e4f44f7
#
_cell.length_a   1.000
_cell.length_b   1.000
_cell.length_c   1.000
_cell.angle_alpha   90.00
_cell.angle_beta   90.00
_cell.angle_gamma   90.00
#
_symmetry.space_group_name_H-M   'P 1'
#
loop_
_entity.id
_entity.type
_entity.pdbx_description
1 polymer ?
#
loop_
_entity_poly.entity_id
_entity_poly.type
_entity_poly.pdbx_seq_one_letter_code
_entity_poly.pdbx_strand_id
1 'polypeptide(L)'
;MDLPAATYEDAYQLGSPELADELADLVKAGKKTATSSGFELYTIEQDPLPIAGVYNIILDRHDRPVALTFTDNVFVTPFEKVDAVIAKREGEGSQSLASWRRAHEAFFRREYQANGLQFDPESSMVVIEEFHTVYPVVQTR
;
A
#
# COMPACT_ATOMS: atom_id res chain seq x y z
N MET A 1 -23.09 1.54 -2.87
CA MET A 1 -22.99 0.09 -2.60
C MET A 1 -22.98 -0.13 -1.10
N ASP A 2 -23.92 -0.91 -0.62
CA ASP A 2 -24.05 -1.20 0.79
C ASP A 2 -23.41 -2.55 1.10
N LEU A 3 -22.36 -2.53 1.91
CA LEU A 3 -21.74 -3.76 2.39
C LEU A 3 -21.89 -3.82 3.90
N PRO A 4 -22.27 -4.99 4.45
CA PRO A 4 -22.19 -5.17 5.90
C PRO A 4 -20.76 -4.94 6.39
N ALA A 5 -20.63 -4.40 7.60
CA ALA A 5 -19.31 -4.15 8.18
C ALA A 5 -18.44 -5.41 8.23
N ALA A 6 -19.06 -6.59 8.37
CA ALA A 6 -18.34 -7.86 8.39
C ALA A 6 -17.77 -8.29 7.05
N THR A 7 -18.04 -7.57 5.94
CA THR A 7 -17.50 -7.93 4.63
C THR A 7 -16.17 -7.29 4.31
N TYR A 8 -15.66 -6.40 5.15
CA TYR A 8 -14.33 -5.85 4.94
C TYR A 8 -13.36 -6.29 6.04
N GLU A 9 -12.08 -6.43 5.67
CA GLU A 9 -11.04 -6.91 6.56
C GLU A 9 -10.50 -5.81 7.48
N ASP A 10 -10.22 -4.64 6.91
CA ASP A 10 -9.59 -3.55 7.65
C ASP A 10 -9.94 -2.21 7.02
N ALA A 11 -9.76 -1.15 7.79
CA ALA A 11 -9.91 0.22 7.34
C ALA A 11 -8.67 0.99 7.79
N TYR A 12 -7.96 1.61 6.85
CA TYR A 12 -6.68 2.23 7.18
C TYR A 12 -6.30 3.35 6.21
N GLN A 13 -5.39 4.21 6.67
CA GLN A 13 -4.75 5.22 5.85
C GLN A 13 -3.56 4.59 5.13
N LEU A 14 -3.33 4.98 3.88
CA LEU A 14 -2.14 4.58 3.15
C LEU A 14 -0.98 5.52 3.46
N GLY A 15 0.22 4.96 3.54
CA GLY A 15 1.44 5.71 3.78
C GLY A 15 1.44 6.37 5.15
N SER A 16 1.80 7.64 5.19
CA SER A 16 1.79 8.46 6.40
C SER A 16 0.55 9.35 6.41
N PRO A 17 0.16 9.93 7.56
CA PRO A 17 -0.96 10.87 7.59
C PRO A 17 -0.81 12.02 6.60
N GLU A 18 0.40 12.49 6.36
CA GLU A 18 0.68 13.58 5.42
C GLU A 18 0.40 13.19 3.97
N LEU A 19 0.51 11.89 3.65
CA LEU A 19 0.29 11.36 2.30
C LEU A 19 -1.09 10.75 2.11
N ALA A 20 -1.86 10.57 3.18
CA ALA A 20 -3.10 9.80 3.14
C ALA A 20 -4.09 10.30 2.09
N ASP A 21 -4.28 11.62 1.98
CA ASP A 21 -5.23 12.19 1.01
C ASP A 21 -4.76 11.99 -0.43
N GLU A 22 -3.48 12.22 -0.68
CA GLU A 22 -2.91 12.05 -2.03
C GLU A 22 -3.02 10.59 -2.48
N LEU A 23 -2.63 9.66 -1.61
CA LEU A 23 -2.68 8.24 -1.94
C LEU A 23 -4.13 7.75 -2.10
N ALA A 24 -5.03 8.22 -1.25
CA ALA A 24 -6.46 7.89 -1.38
C ALA A 24 -7.03 8.39 -2.71
N ASP A 25 -6.63 9.58 -3.17
CA ASP A 25 -7.07 10.10 -4.46
C ASP A 25 -6.59 9.22 -5.62
N LEU A 26 -5.36 8.72 -5.55
CA LEU A 26 -4.83 7.82 -6.57
C LEU A 26 -5.59 6.48 -6.60
N VAL A 27 -5.98 5.96 -5.43
CA VAL A 27 -6.81 4.76 -5.34
C VAL A 27 -8.18 5.01 -5.94
N LYS A 28 -8.83 6.12 -5.58
CA LYS A 28 -10.16 6.46 -6.12
C LYS A 28 -10.14 6.57 -7.64
N ALA A 29 -9.06 7.09 -8.20
CA ALA A 29 -8.92 7.25 -9.66
C ALA A 29 -8.53 5.94 -10.37
N GLY A 30 -8.20 4.89 -9.62
CA GLY A 30 -7.75 3.63 -10.20
C GLY A 30 -6.30 3.67 -10.70
N LYS A 31 -5.55 4.68 -10.33
CA LYS A 31 -4.14 4.82 -10.72
C LYS A 31 -3.21 4.04 -9.79
N LYS A 32 -3.56 3.96 -8.50
CA LYS A 32 -2.82 3.16 -7.53
C LYS A 32 -3.55 1.83 -7.35
N THR A 33 -2.91 0.74 -7.78
CA THR A 33 -3.44 -0.62 -7.71
C THR A 33 -2.50 -1.59 -7.01
N ALA A 34 -1.48 -1.05 -6.34
CA ALA A 34 -0.59 -1.82 -5.47
C ALA A 34 -0.08 -0.91 -4.36
N THR A 35 0.28 -1.54 -3.26
CA THR A 35 0.95 -0.85 -2.15
C THR A 35 1.99 -1.79 -1.56
N SER A 36 3.02 -1.20 -0.94
CA SER A 36 4.11 -1.95 -0.33
C SER A 36 4.29 -1.54 1.12
N SER A 37 4.73 -2.48 1.92
CA SER A 37 5.02 -2.26 3.34
C SER A 37 6.24 -3.08 3.74
N GLY A 38 6.91 -2.67 4.81
CA GLY A 38 8.12 -3.35 5.28
C GLY A 38 7.79 -4.66 5.98
N PHE A 39 8.32 -5.75 5.46
CA PHE A 39 8.03 -7.08 5.99
C PHE A 39 8.44 -7.21 7.47
N GLU A 40 9.63 -6.75 7.82
CA GLU A 40 10.16 -6.90 9.18
C GLU A 40 9.34 -6.13 10.22
N LEU A 41 8.62 -5.08 9.81
CA LEU A 41 7.77 -4.32 10.71
C LEU A 41 6.59 -5.13 11.24
N TYR A 42 6.07 -6.06 10.45
CA TYR A 42 4.96 -6.93 10.90
C TYR A 42 5.36 -7.76 12.10
N THR A 43 6.60 -8.26 12.12
CA THR A 43 7.09 -9.03 13.25
C THR A 43 7.21 -8.17 14.51
N ILE A 44 7.75 -6.95 14.38
CA ILE A 44 7.94 -6.05 15.52
C ILE A 44 6.58 -5.60 16.08
N GLU A 45 5.63 -5.30 15.22
CA GLU A 45 4.31 -4.83 15.61
C GLU A 45 3.37 -5.97 15.98
N GLN A 46 3.80 -7.22 15.74
CA GLN A 46 3.00 -8.43 15.98
C GLN A 46 1.67 -8.41 15.20
N ASP A 47 1.71 -7.80 14.02
CA ASP A 47 0.55 -7.74 13.13
C ASP A 47 0.57 -8.90 12.14
N PRO A 48 -0.60 -9.47 11.80
CA PRO A 48 -0.65 -10.47 10.75
C PRO A 48 -0.36 -9.83 9.38
N LEU A 49 0.22 -10.61 8.48
CA LEU A 49 0.41 -10.15 7.09
C LEU A 49 -0.95 -9.97 6.43
N PRO A 50 -1.05 -9.01 5.48
CA PRO A 50 -2.27 -8.88 4.70
C PRO A 50 -2.57 -10.15 3.91
N ILE A 51 -3.84 -10.35 3.58
CA ILE A 51 -4.29 -11.54 2.86
C ILE A 51 -5.03 -11.13 1.59
N ALA A 52 -4.98 -12.01 0.58
CA ALA A 52 -5.75 -11.84 -0.64
C ALA A 52 -7.19 -12.30 -0.44
N GLY A 53 -8.09 -11.85 -1.33
CA GLY A 53 -9.48 -12.28 -1.32
C GLY A 53 -10.36 -11.53 -0.33
N VAL A 54 -9.94 -10.36 0.14
CA VAL A 54 -10.69 -9.58 1.12
C VAL A 54 -10.89 -8.15 0.63
N TYR A 55 -11.91 -7.50 1.16
CA TYR A 55 -12.17 -6.08 0.95
C TYR A 55 -11.48 -5.25 2.03
N ASN A 56 -11.00 -4.08 1.65
CA ASN A 56 -10.43 -3.11 2.57
C ASN A 56 -11.00 -1.74 2.30
N ILE A 57 -11.12 -0.93 3.35
CA ILE A 57 -11.57 0.46 3.26
C ILE A 57 -10.37 1.38 3.38
N ILE A 58 -10.22 2.28 2.42
CA ILE A 58 -9.16 3.28 2.43
C ILE A 58 -9.70 4.55 3.06
N LEU A 59 -8.96 5.07 4.04
CA LEU A 59 -9.33 6.27 4.78
C LEU A 59 -8.51 7.47 4.32
N ASP A 60 -9.11 8.67 4.41
CA ASP A 60 -8.36 9.91 4.22
C ASP A 60 -7.64 10.30 5.51
N ARG A 61 -6.97 11.46 5.51
CA ARG A 61 -6.22 11.94 6.67
C ARG A 61 -7.08 12.22 7.90
N HIS A 62 -8.40 12.33 7.73
CA HIS A 62 -9.37 12.55 8.81
C HIS A 62 -10.12 11.28 9.19
N ASP A 63 -9.57 10.11 8.80
CA ASP A 63 -10.15 8.79 9.06
C ASP A 63 -11.54 8.61 8.47
N ARG A 64 -11.85 9.30 7.35
CA ARG A 64 -13.12 9.14 6.66
C ARG A 64 -12.97 8.10 5.55
N PRO A 65 -13.93 7.16 5.40
CA PRO A 65 -13.89 6.19 4.32
C PRO A 65 -14.03 6.87 2.96
N VAL A 66 -13.08 6.64 2.06
CA VAL A 66 -13.09 7.28 0.73
C VAL A 66 -13.03 6.28 -0.42
N ALA A 67 -12.61 5.04 -0.15
CA ALA A 67 -12.57 4.02 -1.20
C ALA A 67 -12.72 2.63 -0.59
N LEU A 68 -13.26 1.72 -1.40
CA LEU A 68 -13.32 0.29 -1.09
C LEU A 68 -12.48 -0.44 -2.14
N THR A 69 -11.55 -1.26 -1.68
CA THR A 69 -10.67 -2.05 -2.55
C THR A 69 -10.86 -3.54 -2.30
N PHE A 70 -10.52 -4.35 -3.31
CA PHE A 70 -10.45 -5.80 -3.17
C PHE A 70 -9.01 -6.22 -3.43
N THR A 71 -8.43 -6.98 -2.50
CA THR A 71 -7.05 -7.44 -2.60
C THR A 71 -6.99 -8.70 -3.46
N ASP A 72 -6.33 -8.60 -4.61
CA ASP A 72 -6.24 -9.69 -5.58
C ASP A 72 -5.08 -10.62 -5.28
N ASN A 73 -3.97 -10.08 -4.77
CA ASN A 73 -2.76 -10.86 -4.57
C ASN A 73 -1.89 -10.22 -3.48
N VAL A 74 -1.20 -11.06 -2.72
CA VAL A 74 -0.23 -10.60 -1.70
C VAL A 74 1.00 -11.48 -1.84
N PHE A 75 2.18 -10.86 -1.88
CA PHE A 75 3.42 -11.61 -1.89
C PHE A 75 4.54 -10.83 -1.20
N VAL A 76 5.58 -11.55 -0.78
CA VAL A 76 6.75 -10.97 -0.12
C VAL A 76 7.92 -11.11 -1.08
N THR A 77 8.69 -10.04 -1.24
CA THR A 77 9.84 -10.02 -2.14
C THR A 77 10.96 -9.16 -1.55
N PRO A 78 12.23 -9.44 -1.86
CA PRO A 78 13.30 -8.51 -1.50
C PRO A 78 13.04 -7.13 -2.09
N PHE A 79 13.35 -6.08 -1.34
CA PHE A 79 13.18 -4.71 -1.83
C PHE A 79 13.86 -4.50 -3.19
N GLU A 80 15.07 -5.01 -3.35
CA GLU A 80 15.84 -4.84 -4.59
C GLU A 80 15.24 -5.58 -5.79
N LYS A 81 14.32 -6.52 -5.56
CA LYS A 81 13.66 -7.29 -6.62
C LYS A 81 12.35 -6.69 -7.08
N VAL A 82 11.88 -5.62 -6.45
CA VAL A 82 10.68 -4.92 -6.92
C VAL A 82 10.94 -4.39 -8.32
N ASP A 83 10.00 -4.63 -9.24
CA ASP A 83 10.18 -4.33 -10.65
C ASP A 83 9.35 -3.13 -11.12
N ALA A 84 9.53 -2.77 -12.40
CA ALA A 84 8.86 -1.62 -12.98
C ALA A 84 7.34 -1.78 -13.04
N VAL A 85 6.83 -3.00 -13.11
CA VAL A 85 5.38 -3.26 -13.12
C VAL A 85 4.78 -2.85 -11.79
N ILE A 86 5.41 -3.24 -10.69
CA ILE A 86 4.96 -2.87 -9.34
C ILE A 86 5.05 -1.35 -9.16
N ALA A 87 6.16 -0.72 -9.58
CA ALA A 87 6.31 0.72 -9.47
C ALA A 87 5.19 1.47 -10.19
N LYS A 88 4.80 1.00 -11.37
CA LYS A 88 3.71 1.59 -12.14
C LYS A 88 2.36 1.37 -11.44
N ARG A 89 2.13 0.17 -10.90
CA ARG A 89 0.88 -0.14 -10.20
C ARG A 89 0.72 0.66 -8.92
N GLU A 90 1.79 1.06 -8.26
CA GLU A 90 1.69 1.94 -7.09
C GLU A 90 1.24 3.34 -7.48
N GLY A 91 1.46 3.76 -8.73
CA GLY A 91 0.85 4.95 -9.31
C GLY A 91 1.37 6.28 -8.79
N GLU A 92 2.45 6.29 -8.02
CA GLU A 92 2.96 7.47 -7.33
C GLU A 92 4.10 8.13 -8.11
N GLY A 93 4.18 9.44 -8.01
CA GLY A 93 5.25 10.21 -8.64
C GLY A 93 5.29 9.99 -10.14
N SER A 94 6.49 9.80 -10.70
CA SER A 94 6.69 9.56 -12.12
C SER A 94 6.34 8.13 -12.54
N GLN A 95 6.03 7.25 -11.58
CA GLN A 95 5.73 5.83 -11.79
C GLN A 95 6.92 5.03 -12.34
N SER A 96 8.11 5.61 -12.39
CA SER A 96 9.31 4.89 -12.80
C SER A 96 9.86 4.06 -11.65
N LEU A 97 10.59 3.00 -11.97
CA LEU A 97 11.23 2.16 -10.95
C LEU A 97 12.26 2.96 -10.15
N ALA A 98 13.04 3.81 -10.81
CA ALA A 98 14.04 4.63 -10.14
C ALA A 98 13.40 5.58 -9.13
N SER A 99 12.30 6.24 -9.50
CA SER A 99 11.54 7.11 -8.60
C SER A 99 10.95 6.32 -7.44
N TRP A 100 10.38 5.15 -7.74
CA TRP A 100 9.82 4.25 -6.72
C TRP A 100 10.88 3.88 -5.68
N ARG A 101 12.06 3.46 -6.15
CA ARG A 101 13.14 3.02 -5.25
C ARG A 101 13.60 4.15 -4.33
N ARG A 102 13.80 5.34 -4.88
CA ARG A 102 14.25 6.49 -4.08
C ARG A 102 13.24 6.85 -3.00
N ALA A 103 11.97 6.97 -3.37
CA ALA A 103 10.91 7.36 -2.45
C ALA A 103 10.69 6.30 -1.38
N HIS A 104 10.63 5.03 -1.76
CA HIS A 104 10.34 3.96 -0.83
C HIS A 104 11.54 3.63 0.07
N GLU A 105 12.76 3.73 -0.43
CA GLU A 105 13.92 3.56 0.43
C GLU A 105 13.93 4.62 1.54
N ALA A 106 13.69 5.88 1.20
CA ALA A 106 13.64 6.96 2.18
C ALA A 106 12.51 6.73 3.20
N PHE A 107 11.34 6.33 2.72
CA PHE A 107 10.19 6.07 3.56
C PHE A 107 10.45 4.91 4.52
N PHE A 108 10.95 3.78 4.01
CA PHE A 108 11.22 2.61 4.84
C PHE A 108 12.34 2.84 5.84
N ARG A 109 13.36 3.60 5.49
CA ARG A 109 14.42 3.94 6.43
C ARG A 109 13.85 4.69 7.64
N ARG A 110 12.94 5.64 7.40
CA ARG A 110 12.30 6.39 8.49
C ARG A 110 11.40 5.49 9.33
N GLU A 111 10.58 4.66 8.68
CA GLU A 111 9.65 3.75 9.35
C GLU A 111 10.39 2.73 10.21
N TYR A 112 11.44 2.13 9.67
CA TYR A 112 12.23 1.14 10.40
C TYR A 112 12.93 1.78 11.58
N GLN A 113 13.55 2.94 11.37
CA GLN A 113 14.26 3.65 12.44
C GLN A 113 13.30 4.01 13.59
N ALA A 114 12.08 4.45 13.27
CA ALA A 114 11.07 4.76 14.27
C ALA A 114 10.69 3.55 15.12
N ASN A 115 10.92 2.35 14.62
CA ASN A 115 10.61 1.09 15.29
C ASN A 115 11.85 0.35 15.80
N GLY A 116 12.99 1.02 15.86
CA GLY A 116 14.22 0.42 16.38
C GLY A 116 14.90 -0.55 15.44
N LEU A 117 14.55 -0.53 14.15
CA LEU A 117 15.12 -1.40 13.13
C LEU A 117 15.94 -0.59 12.13
N GLN A 118 16.75 -1.28 11.36
CA GLN A 118 17.51 -0.70 10.28
C GLN A 118 17.03 -1.30 8.95
N PHE A 119 16.62 -0.43 8.03
CA PHE A 119 16.26 -0.86 6.68
C PHE A 119 17.52 -0.99 5.83
N ASP A 120 17.68 -2.15 5.19
CA ASP A 120 18.79 -2.41 4.27
C ASP A 120 18.20 -2.73 2.89
N PRO A 121 18.42 -1.87 1.89
CA PRO A 121 17.84 -2.11 0.56
C PRO A 121 18.30 -3.41 -0.10
N GLU A 122 19.44 -3.98 0.34
CA GLU A 122 19.94 -5.22 -0.23
C GLU A 122 19.39 -6.47 0.46
N SER A 123 18.90 -6.37 1.70
CA SER A 123 18.47 -7.55 2.46
C SER A 123 17.05 -7.45 3.01
N SER A 124 16.51 -6.24 3.17
CA SER A 124 15.16 -6.09 3.71
C SER A 124 14.12 -6.55 2.70
N MET A 125 13.03 -7.10 3.22
CA MET A 125 11.92 -7.62 2.42
C MET A 125 10.74 -6.66 2.47
N VAL A 126 9.93 -6.70 1.43
CA VAL A 126 8.69 -5.90 1.37
C VAL A 126 7.52 -6.81 1.07
N VAL A 127 6.36 -6.41 1.61
CA VAL A 127 5.07 -7.05 1.34
C VAL A 127 4.40 -6.23 0.27
N ILE A 128 4.03 -6.88 -0.84
CA ILE A 128 3.33 -6.24 -1.94
C ILE A 128 1.88 -6.71 -1.92
N GLU A 129 0.96 -5.75 -1.90
CA GLU A 129 -0.48 -6.00 -2.04
C GLU A 129 -0.92 -5.46 -3.37
N GLU A 130 -1.49 -6.31 -4.22
CA GLU A 130 -2.08 -5.91 -5.49
C GLU A 130 -3.58 -5.93 -5.34
N PHE A 131 -4.24 -4.84 -5.72
CA PHE A 131 -5.68 -4.68 -5.51
C PHE A 131 -6.31 -3.90 -6.67
N HIS A 132 -7.63 -3.86 -6.66
CA HIS A 132 -8.36 -2.96 -7.55
C HIS A 132 -9.43 -2.23 -6.74
N THR A 133 -9.84 -1.07 -7.22
CA THR A 133 -10.84 -0.24 -6.59
C THR A 133 -12.23 -0.73 -6.97
N VAL A 134 -13.03 -1.06 -5.96
CA VAL A 134 -14.42 -1.50 -6.14
C VAL A 134 -15.35 -0.28 -6.09
N TYR A 135 -15.08 0.65 -5.17
CA TYR A 135 -15.87 1.86 -5.02
C TYR A 135 -14.95 3.02 -4.62
N PRO A 136 -15.10 4.21 -5.20
CA PRO A 136 -16.05 4.54 -6.27
C PRO A 136 -15.72 3.79 -7.57
N VAL A 137 -16.71 3.70 -8.46
CA VAL A 137 -16.49 3.05 -9.76
C VAL A 137 -15.46 3.84 -10.54
N VAL A 138 -14.39 3.15 -10.98
CA VAL A 138 -13.32 3.79 -11.73
C VAL A 138 -13.77 4.02 -13.16
N GLN A 139 -13.61 5.26 -13.63
CA GLN A 139 -13.92 5.62 -15.01
C GLN A 139 -12.82 5.08 -15.91
N THR A 140 -13.18 4.23 -16.85
CA THR A 140 -12.27 3.67 -17.83
C THR A 140 -12.58 4.20 -19.21
N ARG A 141 -11.55 4.35 -20.01
CA ARG A 141 -11.70 4.79 -21.39
C ARG A 141 -10.92 3.94 -22.34
#